data_439ac1a095091f957af74886941bb24a
#
_entry.id   439ac1a095091f957af74886941bb24a
#
_cell.length_a   1.000
_cell.length_b   1.000
_cell.length_c   1.000
_cell.angle_alpha   90.00
_cell.angle_beta   90.00
_cell.angle_gamma   90.00
#
_symmetry.space_group_name_H-M   'P 1'
#
loop_
_entity.id
_entity.type
_entity.pdbx_description
1 polymer ?
#
loop_
_entity_poly.entity_id
_entity_poly.type
_entity_poly.pdbx_seq_one_letter_code
_entity_poly.pdbx_strand_id
1 'polypeptide(L)'
;MSDDVQERLKGLVETHDVLLFMKGSPLFPQCGFSSRAVAILNHLRVDFESFDVLQDQGVRQGIKAFSDWPTIPQLYVKGEFVGGSDIMMEMYESGELAQMLADKGVVAAH
;
A
#
# COMPACT_ATOMS: atom_id res chain seq x y z
N MET A 1 -22.55 6.31 0.08
CA MET A 1 -22.32 4.92 0.42
C MET A 1 -21.06 4.42 -0.23
N SER A 2 -21.15 3.27 -0.90
CA SER A 2 -19.97 2.69 -1.53
C SER A 2 -19.36 3.59 -2.59
N ASP A 3 -20.17 4.37 -3.32
CA ASP A 3 -19.66 5.27 -4.36
C ASP A 3 -18.79 6.38 -3.78
N ASP A 4 -19.18 6.95 -2.63
CA ASP A 4 -18.39 7.99 -1.97
C ASP A 4 -17.06 7.43 -1.49
N VAL A 5 -17.06 6.21 -0.93
CA VAL A 5 -15.86 5.55 -0.48
C VAL A 5 -14.94 5.21 -1.67
N GLN A 6 -15.53 4.72 -2.76
CA GLN A 6 -14.76 4.37 -3.95
C GLN A 6 -14.10 5.60 -4.58
N GLU A 7 -14.80 6.73 -4.63
CA GLU A 7 -14.24 7.97 -5.13
C GLU A 7 -13.12 8.49 -4.22
N ARG A 8 -13.30 8.37 -2.91
CA ARG A 8 -12.27 8.75 -1.95
C ARG A 8 -11.01 7.89 -2.12
N LEU A 9 -11.19 6.58 -2.29
CA LEU A 9 -10.06 5.67 -2.50
C LEU A 9 -9.32 6.00 -3.79
N LYS A 10 -10.05 6.27 -4.86
CA LYS A 10 -9.45 6.68 -6.12
C LYS A 10 -8.61 7.94 -5.95
N GLY A 11 -9.15 8.93 -5.26
CA GLY A 11 -8.41 10.16 -4.98
C GLY A 11 -7.14 9.91 -4.16
N LEU A 12 -7.25 9.06 -3.14
CA LEU A 12 -6.09 8.73 -2.30
C LEU A 12 -4.97 8.08 -3.09
N VAL A 13 -5.28 7.07 -3.90
CA VAL A 13 -4.26 6.35 -4.64
C VAL A 13 -3.65 7.18 -5.77
N GLU A 14 -4.41 8.12 -6.32
CA GLU A 14 -3.93 9.00 -7.39
C GLU A 14 -3.09 10.17 -6.85
N THR A 15 -3.31 10.56 -5.59
CA THR A 15 -2.62 11.69 -4.99
C THR A 15 -1.22 11.35 -4.51
N HIS A 16 -0.99 10.10 -4.13
CA HIS A 16 0.29 9.68 -3.56
C HIS A 16 1.01 8.73 -4.51
N ASP A 17 2.30 8.94 -4.71
CA ASP A 17 3.10 8.08 -5.57
C ASP A 17 3.19 6.66 -5.03
N VAL A 18 3.36 6.52 -3.71
CA VAL A 18 3.39 5.22 -3.04
C VAL A 18 2.47 5.30 -1.84
N LEU A 19 1.44 4.47 -1.81
CA LEU A 19 0.46 4.46 -0.73
C LEU A 19 0.26 3.04 -0.23
N LEU A 20 0.36 2.87 1.08
CA LEU A 20 0.16 1.58 1.75
C LEU A 20 -1.06 1.67 2.66
N PHE A 21 -2.10 0.89 2.34
CA PHE A 21 -3.21 0.67 3.26
C PHE A 21 -2.80 -0.44 4.22
N MET A 22 -2.83 -0.15 5.52
CA MET A 22 -2.31 -1.06 6.52
C MET A 22 -3.14 -1.01 7.81
N LYS A 23 -2.88 -1.94 8.69
CA LYS A 23 -3.47 -1.95 10.04
C LYS A 23 -2.46 -1.34 10.99
N GLY A 24 -2.80 -0.19 11.57
CA GLY A 24 -1.91 0.61 12.39
C GLY A 24 -1.13 1.62 11.56
N SER A 25 -0.02 2.07 12.10
CA SER A 25 0.87 3.03 11.45
C SER A 25 2.23 2.41 11.19
N PRO A 26 3.09 3.04 10.36
CA PRO A 26 4.43 2.51 10.12
C PRO A 26 5.27 2.32 11.38
N LEU A 27 5.11 3.22 12.37
CA LEU A 27 5.84 3.10 13.63
C LEU A 27 5.21 2.09 14.59
N PHE A 28 3.90 1.87 14.48
CA PHE A 28 3.16 0.98 15.36
C PHE A 28 2.20 0.10 14.55
N PRO A 29 2.74 -0.83 13.74
CA PRO A 29 1.88 -1.74 12.98
C PRO A 29 1.08 -2.63 13.92
N GLN A 30 -0.19 -2.86 13.60
CA GLN A 30 -1.09 -3.67 14.42
C GLN A 30 -1.31 -5.07 13.84
N CYS A 31 -0.49 -5.48 12.89
CA CYS A 31 -0.63 -6.75 12.19
C CYS A 31 0.74 -7.13 11.64
N GLY A 32 1.10 -8.41 11.77
CA GLY A 32 2.40 -8.89 11.28
C GLY A 32 2.59 -8.70 9.78
N PHE A 33 1.52 -8.84 9.02
CA PHE A 33 1.58 -8.63 7.57
C PHE A 33 1.80 -7.16 7.22
N SER A 34 1.15 -6.25 7.95
CA SER A 34 1.38 -4.81 7.78
C SER A 34 2.80 -4.43 8.17
N SER A 35 3.31 -5.02 9.26
CA SER A 35 4.68 -4.80 9.70
C SER A 35 5.69 -5.23 8.63
N ARG A 36 5.44 -6.36 7.99
CA ARG A 36 6.30 -6.86 6.90
C ARG A 36 6.30 -5.91 5.72
N ALA A 37 5.12 -5.41 5.34
CA ALA A 37 4.98 -4.48 4.21
C ALA A 37 5.78 -3.20 4.48
N VAL A 38 5.67 -2.65 5.68
CA VAL A 38 6.43 -1.46 6.08
C VAL A 38 7.94 -1.73 6.02
N ALA A 39 8.37 -2.89 6.53
CA ALA A 39 9.79 -3.26 6.54
C ALA A 39 10.35 -3.33 5.12
N ILE A 40 9.59 -3.89 4.18
CA ILE A 40 10.01 -3.98 2.78
C ILE A 40 10.23 -2.59 2.19
N LEU A 41 9.26 -1.69 2.38
CA LEU A 41 9.37 -0.34 1.84
C LEU A 41 10.51 0.45 2.48
N ASN A 42 10.72 0.28 3.79
CA ASN A 42 11.85 0.89 4.48
C ASN A 42 13.19 0.35 3.98
N HIS A 43 13.25 -0.93 3.71
CA HIS A 43 14.47 -1.57 3.17
C HIS A 43 14.81 -1.02 1.79
N LEU A 44 13.79 -0.74 0.98
CA LEU A 44 13.97 -0.17 -0.35
C LEU A 44 14.23 1.34 -0.30
N ARG A 45 14.12 1.95 0.89
CA ARG A 45 14.31 3.39 1.11
C ARG A 45 13.37 4.24 0.26
N VAL A 46 12.12 3.78 0.17
CA VAL A 46 11.09 4.46 -0.59
C VAL A 46 10.25 5.30 0.37
N ASP A 47 10.05 6.56 0.02
CA ASP A 47 9.09 7.40 0.74
C ASP A 47 7.69 6.92 0.38
N PHE A 48 6.85 6.72 1.38
CA PHE A 48 5.48 6.29 1.15
C PHE A 48 4.54 6.93 2.16
N GLU A 49 3.30 7.09 1.73
CA GLU A 49 2.22 7.46 2.62
C GLU A 49 1.51 6.20 3.09
N SER A 50 0.94 6.25 4.28
CA SER A 50 0.19 5.13 4.81
C SER A 50 -1.21 5.57 5.21
N PHE A 51 -2.14 4.62 5.18
CA PHE A 51 -3.50 4.84 5.64
C PHE A 51 -3.84 3.72 6.62
N ASP A 52 -4.16 4.09 7.87
CA ASP A 52 -4.53 3.13 8.90
C ASP A 52 -6.01 2.80 8.75
N VAL A 53 -6.30 1.63 8.19
CA VAL A 53 -7.69 1.21 7.96
C VAL A 53 -8.45 0.91 9.24
N LEU A 54 -7.75 0.77 10.37
CA LEU A 54 -8.41 0.57 11.66
C LEU A 54 -9.11 1.86 12.13
N GLN A 55 -8.72 3.01 11.57
CA GLN A 55 -9.32 4.30 11.92
C GLN A 55 -10.53 4.64 11.05
N ASP A 56 -10.82 3.84 10.03
CA ASP A 56 -11.90 4.14 9.10
C ASP A 56 -12.50 2.86 8.54
N GLN A 57 -13.62 2.43 9.10
CA GLN A 57 -14.29 1.19 8.69
C GLN A 57 -14.81 1.25 7.26
N GLY A 58 -15.22 2.42 6.80
CA GLY A 58 -15.66 2.58 5.42
C GLY A 58 -14.54 2.26 4.44
N VAL A 59 -13.36 2.80 4.69
CA VAL A 59 -12.18 2.52 3.87
C VAL A 59 -11.76 1.05 4.01
N ARG A 60 -11.79 0.52 5.22
CA ARG A 60 -11.41 -0.88 5.46
C ARG A 60 -12.26 -1.85 4.63
N GLN A 61 -13.57 -1.60 4.57
CA GLN A 61 -14.46 -2.43 3.78
C GLN A 61 -14.37 -2.10 2.29
N GLY A 62 -14.32 -0.81 1.96
CA GLY A 62 -14.33 -0.36 0.57
C GLY A 62 -13.07 -0.71 -0.20
N ILE A 63 -11.92 -0.77 0.45
CA ILE A 63 -10.66 -1.06 -0.25
C ILE A 63 -10.66 -2.47 -0.85
N LYS A 64 -11.36 -3.40 -0.24
CA LYS A 64 -11.44 -4.77 -0.75
C LYS A 64 -12.19 -4.83 -2.07
N ALA A 65 -13.28 -4.08 -2.17
CA ALA A 65 -14.03 -3.97 -3.43
C ALA A 65 -13.24 -3.17 -4.47
N PHE A 66 -12.57 -2.11 -4.02
CA PHE A 66 -11.79 -1.23 -4.90
C PHE A 66 -10.67 -1.99 -5.63
N SER A 67 -9.96 -2.84 -4.90
CA SER A 67 -8.84 -3.59 -5.46
C SER A 67 -9.24 -4.96 -5.98
N ASP A 68 -10.44 -5.43 -5.66
CA ASP A 68 -10.85 -6.82 -5.84
C ASP A 68 -9.88 -7.78 -5.14
N TRP A 69 -9.41 -7.38 -3.97
CA TRP A 69 -8.43 -8.13 -3.16
C TRP A 69 -8.91 -8.16 -1.72
N PRO A 70 -8.99 -9.34 -1.10
CA PRO A 70 -9.72 -9.48 0.17
C PRO A 70 -8.96 -9.09 1.42
N THR A 71 -7.66 -8.89 1.35
CA THR A 71 -6.84 -8.72 2.54
C THR A 71 -6.10 -7.40 2.58
N ILE A 72 -5.66 -7.02 3.79
CA ILE A 72 -4.84 -5.86 4.06
C ILE A 72 -3.56 -6.38 4.73
N PRO A 73 -2.39 -5.85 4.40
CA PRO A 73 -2.12 -4.58 3.72
C PRO A 73 -2.25 -4.66 2.19
N GLN A 74 -2.35 -3.48 1.58
CA GLN A 74 -2.37 -3.35 0.12
C GLN A 74 -1.48 -2.19 -0.30
N LEU A 75 -0.61 -2.44 -1.26
CA LEU A 75 0.31 -1.44 -1.79
C LEU A 75 -0.18 -0.92 -3.14
N TYR A 76 -0.16 0.40 -3.29
CA TYR A 76 -0.44 1.09 -4.56
C TYR A 76 0.77 1.93 -4.94
N VAL A 77 1.15 1.88 -6.22
CA VAL A 77 2.23 2.71 -6.76
C VAL A 77 1.71 3.42 -7.99
N LYS A 78 1.76 4.76 -7.95
CA LYS A 78 1.25 5.62 -9.04
C LYS A 78 -0.19 5.27 -9.41
N GLY A 79 -1.01 4.98 -8.39
CA GLY A 79 -2.42 4.67 -8.57
C GLY A 79 -2.72 3.22 -8.95
N GLU A 80 -1.71 2.40 -9.19
CA GLU A 80 -1.90 1.01 -9.57
C GLU A 80 -1.74 0.07 -8.38
N PHE A 81 -2.65 -0.88 -8.24
CA PHE A 81 -2.58 -1.89 -7.20
C PHE A 81 -1.41 -2.85 -7.48
N VAL A 82 -0.54 -3.01 -6.50
CA VAL A 82 0.60 -3.93 -6.60
C VAL A 82 0.26 -5.28 -5.98
N GLY A 83 -0.23 -5.27 -4.74
CA GLY A 83 -0.55 -6.51 -4.05
C GLY A 83 -0.47 -6.36 -2.54
N GLY A 84 -0.64 -7.46 -1.85
CA GLY A 84 -0.50 -7.56 -0.41
C GLY A 84 0.93 -7.93 0.01
N SER A 85 1.09 -8.29 1.29
CA SER A 85 2.43 -8.52 1.84
C SER A 85 3.15 -9.70 1.17
N ASP A 86 2.43 -10.75 0.80
CA ASP A 86 3.06 -11.91 0.16
C ASP A 86 3.59 -11.56 -1.22
N ILE A 87 2.80 -10.84 -2.01
CA ILE A 87 3.21 -10.39 -3.34
C ILE A 87 4.39 -9.41 -3.21
N MET A 88 4.33 -8.48 -2.25
CA MET A 88 5.42 -7.55 -2.00
C MET A 88 6.71 -8.28 -1.67
N MET A 89 6.62 -9.32 -0.84
CA MET A 89 7.80 -10.10 -0.44
C MET A 89 8.41 -10.83 -1.64
N GLU A 90 7.58 -11.49 -2.45
CA GLU A 90 8.05 -12.17 -3.66
C GLU A 90 8.73 -11.19 -4.61
N MET A 91 8.11 -10.04 -4.85
CA MET A 91 8.67 -9.03 -5.75
C MET A 91 9.92 -8.40 -5.18
N TYR A 92 9.98 -8.25 -3.86
CA TYR A 92 11.17 -7.74 -3.19
C TYR A 92 12.34 -8.70 -3.36
N GLU A 93 12.12 -9.98 -3.11
CA GLU A 93 13.16 -11.00 -3.19
C GLU A 93 13.67 -11.21 -4.61
N SER A 94 12.80 -11.09 -5.60
CA SER A 94 13.19 -11.25 -7.01
C SER A 94 13.82 -9.99 -7.61
N GLY A 95 13.71 -8.85 -6.92
CA GLY A 95 14.15 -7.56 -7.45
C GLY A 95 13.10 -6.85 -8.29
N GLU A 96 11.96 -7.48 -8.54
CA GLU A 96 10.90 -6.90 -9.37
C GLU A 96 10.29 -5.64 -8.75
N LEU A 97 10.20 -5.59 -7.42
CA LEU A 97 9.59 -4.42 -6.75
C LEU A 97 10.48 -3.18 -6.93
N ALA A 98 11.79 -3.34 -6.73
CA ALA A 98 12.73 -2.24 -6.92
C ALA A 98 12.72 -1.78 -8.38
N GLN A 99 12.66 -2.71 -9.31
CA GLN A 99 12.65 -2.40 -10.74
C GLN A 99 11.35 -1.67 -11.12
N MET A 100 10.22 -2.14 -10.62
CA MET A 100 8.93 -1.50 -10.89
C MET A 100 8.89 -0.07 -10.36
N LEU A 101 9.40 0.14 -9.15
CA LEU A 101 9.45 1.48 -8.57
C LEU A 101 10.32 2.40 -9.42
N ALA A 102 11.48 1.93 -9.85
CA ALA A 102 12.37 2.70 -10.72
C ALA A 102 11.70 3.02 -12.06
N ASP A 103 11.05 2.03 -12.66
CA ASP A 103 10.38 2.20 -13.95
C ASP A 103 9.25 3.22 -13.86
N LYS A 104 8.59 3.32 -12.71
CA LYS A 104 7.51 4.29 -12.49
C LYS A 104 8.02 5.64 -12.01
N GLY A 105 9.32 5.80 -11.92
CA GLY A 105 9.92 7.08 -11.53
C GLY A 105 9.91 7.35 -10.04
N VAL A 106 9.73 6.33 -9.22
CA VAL A 106 9.80 6.47 -7.77
C VAL A 106 11.26 6.35 -7.35
N VAL A 107 11.79 7.41 -6.78
CA VAL A 107 13.20 7.49 -6.41
C VAL A 107 13.34 7.10 -4.94
N ALA A 108 14.40 6.36 -4.63
CA ALA A 108 14.70 6.00 -3.26
C ALA A 108 14.99 7.24 -2.42
N ALA A 109 14.49 7.25 -1.19
CA ALA A 109 14.78 8.31 -0.22
C ALA A 109 16.22 8.15 0.29
N HIS A 110 16.80 9.26 0.69
CA HIS A 110 18.17 9.27 1.21
C HIS A 110 18.22 9.52 2.69
#